data_f51c002c7e074181bf05072631dd0e31
#
_entry.id   f51c002c7e074181bf05072631dd0e31
#
_cell.length_a   1.000
_cell.length_b   1.000
_cell.length_c   1.000
_cell.angle_alpha   90.00
_cell.angle_beta   90.00
_cell.angle_gamma   90.00
#
_symmetry.space_group_name_H-M   'P 1'
#
loop_
_entity.id
_entity.type
_entity.pdbx_description
1 polymer ?
#
loop_
_entity_poly.entity_id
_entity_poly.type
_entity_poly.pdbx_seq_one_letter_code
_entity_poly.pdbx_strand_id
1 'polypeptide(L)'
;MTALPAGCGGDGGDRPDTSAAQKLDWAPCPTPSDSQDGSATKAPGKEWECATLHAPLDYRDPDGDTIGIAMIRAKATDRRHRIGSLIFNFGGPGGSGVATLPALADSYRQLRTRYDLVSFDPRGVGRSSGVHCLSDEQLDSYYAADPTPDTAAEVKGLVRRVKRYAAACEKNSGKVLPYVGTTNAARDMDLMRRVLGDRKLYYFGISYGTELGGVYAHLYPRNVGRALFDGVVDPAQTPEQGALGQAKGFQLALNNYVKDCDKGGGMVAPASCPTAAQIRTFLKRLDTRPLPAGDGRKLTESLAAGGIAQSLYSEQFWQYLTQGLDAARQGDGRILMALGDAMNGRDQDGDYSTLQASLTAITCADFKQRYTVGDIERKLPTFRKASPVFGDFMAWSLTQCTGWPVPGTWTTPDVSAHGSAPILVVGNTGDPATPYSGARKMAQELGPGVGVELTYKGQGHGAYDSGSGCVQRIANAYLLQGKVPPKGKVCT
;
A
#
# COMPACT_ATOMS: atom_id res chain seq x y z
N MET A 1 -35.60 -11.69 58.95
CA MET A 1 -34.68 -10.74 58.30
C MET A 1 -34.20 -11.42 57.03
N THR A 2 -34.88 -11.17 55.91
CA THR A 2 -34.69 -11.78 54.62
C THR A 2 -33.93 -10.77 53.73
N ALA A 3 -32.72 -11.09 53.33
CA ALA A 3 -31.90 -10.30 52.39
C ALA A 3 -32.27 -10.69 50.97
N LEU A 4 -32.66 -9.70 50.15
CA LEU A 4 -32.84 -9.77 48.71
C LEU A 4 -31.47 -9.61 47.99
N PRO A 5 -31.18 -10.36 46.91
CA PRO A 5 -30.03 -10.12 46.10
C PRO A 5 -30.33 -9.01 45.05
N ALA A 6 -29.47 -7.99 44.99
CA ALA A 6 -29.47 -7.01 43.92
C ALA A 6 -28.91 -7.59 42.64
N GLY A 7 -29.78 -7.76 41.63
CA GLY A 7 -29.38 -8.09 40.27
C GLY A 7 -28.90 -6.82 39.52
N CYS A 8 -27.61 -6.74 39.18
CA CYS A 8 -27.14 -5.83 38.15
C CYS A 8 -27.27 -6.46 36.79
N GLY A 9 -28.41 -6.24 36.14
CA GLY A 9 -28.55 -6.43 34.72
C GLY A 9 -28.03 -5.20 33.98
N GLY A 10 -26.86 -5.30 33.39
CA GLY A 10 -26.37 -4.32 32.44
C GLY A 10 -26.93 -4.68 31.05
N ASP A 11 -28.06 -4.10 30.70
CA ASP A 11 -28.53 -4.05 29.31
C ASP A 11 -27.58 -3.09 28.55
N GLY A 12 -26.60 -3.67 27.89
CA GLY A 12 -25.87 -3.03 26.79
C GLY A 12 -26.77 -2.94 25.56
N GLY A 13 -27.80 -2.11 25.59
CA GLY A 13 -28.59 -1.80 24.42
C GLY A 13 -27.69 -1.14 23.38
N ASP A 14 -27.50 -1.84 22.24
CA ASP A 14 -26.93 -1.25 21.01
C ASP A 14 -27.72 0.03 20.68
N ARG A 15 -27.15 1.19 21.00
CA ARG A 15 -27.66 2.46 20.49
C ARG A 15 -27.56 2.39 18.96
N PRO A 16 -28.59 2.77 18.21
CA PRO A 16 -28.52 2.79 16.77
C PRO A 16 -27.37 3.73 16.35
N ASP A 17 -26.41 3.16 15.65
CA ASP A 17 -25.28 3.91 15.06
C ASP A 17 -25.85 4.89 14.00
N THR A 18 -26.02 6.13 14.42
CA THR A 18 -26.61 7.20 13.58
C THR A 18 -25.78 7.44 12.32
N SER A 19 -24.49 7.12 12.35
CA SER A 19 -23.60 7.24 11.18
C SER A 19 -23.96 6.26 10.06
N ALA A 20 -24.56 5.11 10.37
CA ALA A 20 -25.02 4.14 9.38
C ALA A 20 -26.34 4.52 8.68
N ALA A 21 -27.09 5.49 9.22
CA ALA A 21 -28.33 5.99 8.63
C ALA A 21 -28.10 7.08 7.58
N GLN A 22 -26.87 7.54 7.38
CA GLN A 22 -26.55 8.58 6.42
C GLN A 22 -26.79 8.11 4.98
N LYS A 23 -27.21 9.03 4.12
CA LYS A 23 -27.34 8.82 2.69
C LYS A 23 -26.16 9.47 1.98
N LEU A 24 -25.51 8.73 1.08
CA LEU A 24 -24.42 9.27 0.27
C LEU A 24 -24.96 10.12 -0.88
N ASP A 25 -24.51 11.35 -0.95
CA ASP A 25 -24.83 12.28 -2.04
C ASP A 25 -23.79 12.09 -3.16
N TRP A 26 -24.13 11.19 -4.08
CA TRP A 26 -23.29 10.91 -5.24
C TRP A 26 -23.44 11.98 -6.30
N ALA A 27 -22.34 12.63 -6.66
CA ALA A 27 -22.23 13.65 -7.70
C ALA A 27 -21.14 13.31 -8.70
N PRO A 28 -21.10 13.92 -9.90
CA PRO A 28 -19.94 13.83 -10.77
C PRO A 28 -18.66 14.17 -10.03
N CYS A 29 -17.59 13.38 -10.22
CA CYS A 29 -16.33 13.64 -9.55
C CYS A 29 -15.75 14.99 -9.98
N PRO A 30 -15.31 15.84 -9.04
CA PRO A 30 -14.59 17.06 -9.37
C PRO A 30 -13.26 16.74 -10.04
N THR A 31 -12.69 17.70 -10.76
CA THR A 31 -11.28 17.64 -11.15
C THR A 31 -10.42 17.53 -9.88
N PRO A 32 -9.46 16.61 -9.82
CA PRO A 32 -8.53 16.54 -8.70
C PRO A 32 -7.85 17.89 -8.49
N SER A 33 -7.64 18.27 -7.24
CA SER A 33 -6.73 19.37 -6.88
C SER A 33 -5.31 18.80 -6.78
N ASP A 34 -4.34 19.52 -7.32
CA ASP A 34 -2.97 19.06 -7.51
C ASP A 34 -2.30 18.55 -6.21
N SER A 35 -2.63 19.17 -5.07
CA SER A 35 -2.04 18.82 -3.77
C SER A 35 -2.64 17.59 -3.06
N GLN A 36 -3.78 17.04 -3.51
CA GLN A 36 -4.48 15.98 -2.76
C GLN A 36 -4.53 14.63 -3.48
N ASP A 37 -4.49 14.61 -4.81
CA ASP A 37 -4.82 13.42 -5.60
C ASP A 37 -3.62 12.83 -6.38
N GLY A 38 -2.43 13.34 -6.19
CA GLY A 38 -1.27 12.93 -6.97
C GLY A 38 -1.38 13.33 -8.45
N SER A 39 -0.78 12.58 -9.33
CA SER A 39 -0.68 12.89 -10.77
C SER A 39 -2.00 12.92 -11.58
N ALA A 40 -3.17 12.86 -10.97
CA ALA A 40 -4.45 12.90 -11.65
C ALA A 40 -4.82 14.33 -12.08
N THR A 41 -4.41 14.74 -13.26
CA THR A 41 -4.65 16.08 -13.81
C THR A 41 -6.02 16.28 -14.47
N LYS A 42 -6.87 15.23 -14.55
CA LYS A 42 -8.17 15.27 -15.21
C LYS A 42 -9.24 14.60 -14.35
N ALA A 43 -10.47 15.15 -14.39
CA ALA A 43 -11.62 14.46 -13.81
C ALA A 43 -11.80 13.08 -14.43
N PRO A 44 -12.18 12.06 -13.63
CA PRO A 44 -12.26 10.66 -14.07
C PRO A 44 -13.41 10.49 -15.03
N GLY A 45 -13.89 10.69 -15.95
CA GLY A 45 -14.99 10.47 -16.89
C GLY A 45 -16.39 10.51 -16.26
N LYS A 46 -17.40 10.65 -17.10
CA LYS A 46 -18.82 10.83 -16.70
C LYS A 46 -19.44 9.60 -16.00
N GLU A 47 -18.82 8.45 -16.15
CA GLU A 47 -19.26 7.20 -15.50
C GLU A 47 -18.92 7.13 -14.01
N TRP A 48 -18.07 8.03 -13.54
CA TRP A 48 -17.60 8.09 -12.17
C TRP A 48 -18.40 9.10 -11.35
N GLU A 49 -18.82 8.65 -10.18
CA GLU A 49 -19.49 9.46 -9.18
C GLU A 49 -18.66 9.44 -7.88
N CYS A 50 -18.56 10.59 -7.24
CA CYS A 50 -17.86 10.77 -5.97
C CYS A 50 -18.86 11.13 -4.87
N ALA A 51 -18.56 10.72 -3.63
CA ALA A 51 -19.31 11.06 -2.43
C ALA A 51 -18.38 11.12 -1.22
N THR A 52 -18.83 11.73 -0.14
CA THR A 52 -18.14 11.70 1.15
C THR A 52 -19.00 10.92 2.16
N LEU A 53 -18.40 9.92 2.79
CA LEU A 53 -18.93 9.21 3.92
C LEU A 53 -18.43 9.87 5.21
N HIS A 54 -19.30 10.24 6.13
CA HIS A 54 -18.89 10.75 7.43
C HIS A 54 -18.80 9.59 8.43
N ALA A 55 -17.59 9.35 8.92
CA ALA A 55 -17.29 8.34 9.94
C ALA A 55 -16.91 9.00 11.26
N PRO A 56 -17.09 8.36 12.42
CA PRO A 56 -16.53 8.84 13.67
C PRO A 56 -15.01 9.01 13.54
N LEU A 57 -14.48 10.13 14.01
CA LEU A 57 -13.02 10.29 14.08
C LEU A 57 -12.44 9.28 15.07
N ASP A 58 -13.05 9.18 16.26
CA ASP A 58 -12.76 8.15 17.27
C ASP A 58 -13.95 7.20 17.42
N TYR A 59 -13.80 5.94 17.07
CA TYR A 59 -14.85 4.93 17.22
C TYR A 59 -15.19 4.59 18.68
N ARG A 60 -14.41 5.09 19.67
CA ARG A 60 -14.72 4.99 21.09
C ARG A 60 -15.66 6.11 21.55
N ASP A 61 -15.76 7.19 20.76
CA ASP A 61 -16.66 8.32 20.94
C ASP A 61 -17.40 8.61 19.62
N PRO A 62 -18.37 7.76 19.26
CA PRO A 62 -19.03 7.83 17.97
C PRO A 62 -19.91 9.06 17.76
N ASP A 63 -20.29 9.73 18.84
CA ASP A 63 -21.11 10.97 18.84
C ASP A 63 -20.22 12.24 18.83
N GLY A 64 -18.89 12.08 18.84
CA GLY A 64 -17.90 13.16 18.82
C GLY A 64 -17.58 13.68 17.43
N ASP A 65 -16.32 14.11 17.23
CA ASP A 65 -15.85 14.61 15.94
C ASP A 65 -15.97 13.54 14.86
N THR A 66 -16.24 13.98 13.62
CA THR A 66 -16.28 13.10 12.43
C THR A 66 -15.13 13.37 11.49
N ILE A 67 -14.83 12.37 10.65
CA ILE A 67 -13.91 12.46 9.51
C ILE A 67 -14.67 12.14 8.22
N GLY A 68 -14.43 12.92 7.15
CA GLY A 68 -14.96 12.62 5.82
C GLY A 68 -14.09 11.59 5.12
N ILE A 69 -14.68 10.50 4.68
CA ILE A 69 -14.04 9.47 3.86
C ILE A 69 -14.46 9.66 2.42
N ALA A 70 -13.53 10.07 1.58
CA ALA A 70 -13.77 10.27 0.15
C ALA A 70 -13.97 8.93 -0.54
N MET A 71 -15.01 8.82 -1.33
CA MET A 71 -15.38 7.62 -2.07
C MET A 71 -15.59 7.92 -3.54
N ILE A 72 -15.30 6.94 -4.38
CA ILE A 72 -15.58 6.96 -5.83
C ILE A 72 -16.27 5.68 -6.24
N ARG A 73 -17.17 5.76 -7.22
CA ARG A 73 -17.81 4.58 -7.81
C ARG A 73 -18.05 4.70 -9.30
N ALA A 74 -18.03 3.54 -9.98
CA ALA A 74 -18.63 3.34 -11.29
C ALA A 74 -19.69 2.24 -11.21
N LYS A 75 -20.93 2.54 -11.57
CA LYS A 75 -22.06 1.59 -11.46
C LYS A 75 -21.88 0.39 -12.38
N ALA A 76 -22.41 -0.78 -11.94
CA ALA A 76 -22.48 -1.98 -12.74
C ALA A 76 -23.17 -1.71 -14.09
N THR A 77 -22.64 -2.32 -15.16
CA THR A 77 -23.23 -2.18 -16.50
C THR A 77 -24.49 -3.03 -16.68
N ASP A 78 -24.55 -4.21 -16.03
CA ASP A 78 -25.78 -5.04 -15.94
C ASP A 78 -26.43 -4.83 -14.56
N ARG A 79 -27.19 -3.76 -14.42
CA ARG A 79 -27.85 -3.38 -13.17
C ARG A 79 -28.90 -4.40 -12.69
N ARG A 80 -29.54 -5.14 -13.62
CA ARG A 80 -30.56 -6.14 -13.26
C ARG A 80 -29.99 -7.32 -12.48
N HIS A 81 -28.73 -7.64 -12.73
CA HIS A 81 -28.05 -8.74 -12.07
C HIS A 81 -26.90 -8.27 -11.18
N ARG A 82 -26.97 -7.03 -10.69
CA ARG A 82 -25.97 -6.48 -9.76
C ARG A 82 -25.82 -7.38 -8.53
N ILE A 83 -24.57 -7.67 -8.17
CA ILE A 83 -24.23 -8.48 -6.99
C ILE A 83 -24.12 -7.60 -5.75
N GLY A 84 -23.46 -6.45 -5.86
CA GLY A 84 -23.17 -5.54 -4.78
C GLY A 84 -22.09 -4.53 -5.18
N SER A 85 -21.49 -3.88 -4.20
CA SER A 85 -20.34 -2.99 -4.38
C SER A 85 -19.05 -3.79 -4.14
N LEU A 86 -18.17 -3.84 -5.14
CA LEU A 86 -16.82 -4.38 -4.98
C LEU A 86 -15.89 -3.25 -4.55
N ILE A 87 -15.47 -3.28 -3.29
CA ILE A 87 -14.63 -2.23 -2.70
C ILE A 87 -13.16 -2.57 -2.92
N PHE A 88 -12.42 -1.64 -3.54
CA PHE A 88 -10.99 -1.77 -3.82
C PHE A 88 -10.15 -0.99 -2.82
N ASN A 89 -9.00 -1.54 -2.44
CA ASN A 89 -7.91 -0.82 -1.81
C ASN A 89 -6.58 -1.26 -2.46
N PHE A 90 -5.86 -0.29 -3.01
CA PHE A 90 -4.65 -0.50 -3.82
C PHE A 90 -3.36 -0.52 -2.99
N GLY A 91 -3.49 -0.37 -1.68
CA GLY A 91 -2.36 -0.56 -0.77
C GLY A 91 -1.56 0.71 -0.49
N GLY A 92 -0.27 0.55 -0.38
CA GLY A 92 0.68 1.49 0.16
C GLY A 92 1.22 0.97 1.50
N PRO A 93 0.63 1.34 2.70
CA PRO A 93 -0.55 2.19 2.92
C PRO A 93 -0.36 3.62 2.40
N GLY A 94 -1.47 4.32 2.21
CA GLY A 94 -1.43 5.73 1.78
C GLY A 94 -1.76 5.97 0.31
N GLY A 95 -1.97 4.92 -0.49
CA GLY A 95 -2.44 5.06 -1.87
C GLY A 95 -3.89 5.56 -1.94
N SER A 96 -4.14 6.60 -2.76
CA SER A 96 -5.49 7.10 -3.02
C SER A 96 -6.27 6.10 -3.88
N GLY A 97 -7.33 5.54 -3.33
CA GLY A 97 -8.24 4.69 -4.08
C GLY A 97 -9.12 5.47 -5.04
N VAL A 98 -9.41 6.73 -4.70
CA VAL A 98 -10.21 7.65 -5.53
C VAL A 98 -9.46 8.00 -6.83
N ALA A 99 -8.15 8.19 -6.76
CA ALA A 99 -7.32 8.46 -7.93
C ALA A 99 -7.01 7.18 -8.73
N THR A 100 -6.73 6.07 -8.04
CA THR A 100 -6.19 4.85 -8.67
C THR A 100 -7.26 4.04 -9.41
N LEU A 101 -8.47 3.88 -8.84
CA LEU A 101 -9.49 3.01 -9.45
C LEU A 101 -9.89 3.44 -10.87
N PRO A 102 -10.10 4.73 -11.18
CA PRO A 102 -10.40 5.13 -12.54
C PRO A 102 -9.28 4.85 -13.54
N ALA A 103 -8.02 5.02 -13.11
CA ALA A 103 -6.85 4.78 -13.97
C ALA A 103 -6.68 3.30 -14.35
N LEU A 104 -7.14 2.39 -13.49
CA LEU A 104 -7.06 0.92 -13.68
C LEU A 104 -8.39 0.29 -14.10
N ALA A 105 -9.44 1.08 -14.36
CA ALA A 105 -10.80 0.58 -14.60
C ALA A 105 -10.92 -0.45 -15.72
N ASP A 106 -10.09 -0.33 -16.75
CA ASP A 106 -10.09 -1.26 -17.87
C ASP A 106 -9.70 -2.69 -17.47
N SER A 107 -8.80 -2.86 -16.51
CA SER A 107 -8.45 -4.17 -15.96
C SER A 107 -9.67 -4.84 -15.28
N TYR A 108 -10.58 -4.04 -14.70
CA TYR A 108 -11.72 -4.53 -13.93
C TYR A 108 -13.04 -4.51 -14.70
N ARG A 109 -13.01 -4.28 -16.03
CA ARG A 109 -14.21 -4.17 -16.88
C ARG A 109 -15.13 -5.37 -16.75
N GLN A 110 -14.60 -6.59 -16.65
CA GLN A 110 -15.38 -7.81 -16.47
C GLN A 110 -16.10 -7.84 -15.13
N LEU A 111 -15.48 -7.37 -14.05
CA LEU A 111 -16.09 -7.28 -12.72
C LEU A 111 -17.19 -6.23 -12.69
N ARG A 112 -17.00 -5.09 -13.40
CA ARG A 112 -18.01 -4.04 -13.53
C ARG A 112 -19.30 -4.51 -14.21
N THR A 113 -19.30 -5.63 -14.90
CA THR A 113 -20.57 -6.15 -15.46
C THR A 113 -21.61 -6.41 -14.36
N ARG A 114 -21.18 -6.84 -13.16
CA ARG A 114 -22.04 -7.31 -12.08
C ARG A 114 -21.83 -6.59 -10.73
N TYR A 115 -20.75 -5.86 -10.57
CA TYR A 115 -20.47 -5.06 -9.39
C TYR A 115 -20.45 -3.56 -9.72
N ASP A 116 -20.94 -2.75 -8.79
CA ASP A 116 -20.46 -1.38 -8.73
C ASP A 116 -19.00 -1.44 -8.30
N LEU A 117 -18.10 -0.88 -9.10
CA LEU A 117 -16.71 -0.73 -8.67
C LEU A 117 -16.64 0.47 -7.74
N VAL A 118 -16.17 0.27 -6.53
CA VAL A 118 -16.08 1.31 -5.50
C VAL A 118 -14.66 1.35 -4.96
N SER A 119 -14.13 2.54 -4.74
CA SER A 119 -12.90 2.71 -3.97
C SER A 119 -13.02 3.92 -3.05
N PHE A 120 -12.05 4.11 -2.19
CA PHE A 120 -12.04 5.17 -1.21
C PHE A 120 -10.61 5.55 -0.84
N ASP A 121 -10.45 6.74 -0.34
CA ASP A 121 -9.23 7.13 0.37
C ASP A 121 -9.41 6.74 1.84
N PRO A 122 -8.60 5.86 2.39
CA PRO A 122 -8.63 5.59 3.83
C PRO A 122 -8.39 6.88 4.65
N ARG A 123 -8.84 6.90 5.90
CA ARG A 123 -8.57 8.01 6.83
C ARG A 123 -7.08 8.36 6.86
N GLY A 124 -6.75 9.63 6.75
CA GLY A 124 -5.38 10.12 6.65
C GLY A 124 -4.75 10.00 5.26
N VAL A 125 -5.52 9.65 4.23
CA VAL A 125 -5.05 9.49 2.85
C VAL A 125 -5.80 10.45 1.92
N GLY A 126 -5.11 11.09 1.00
CA GLY A 126 -5.68 11.89 -0.07
C GLY A 126 -6.78 12.84 0.43
N ARG A 127 -7.98 12.71 -0.11
CA ARG A 127 -9.14 13.55 0.24
C ARG A 127 -9.79 13.20 1.58
N SER A 128 -9.37 12.15 2.25
CA SER A 128 -9.85 11.75 3.58
C SER A 128 -8.97 12.29 4.71
N SER A 129 -8.77 13.60 4.75
CA SER A 129 -7.84 14.28 5.68
C SER A 129 -6.42 13.75 5.56
N GLY A 130 -5.91 13.71 4.33
CA GLY A 130 -4.55 13.25 4.02
C GLY A 130 -3.49 13.85 4.96
N VAL A 131 -2.54 13.03 5.38
CA VAL A 131 -1.47 13.47 6.27
C VAL A 131 -0.47 14.33 5.50
N HIS A 132 -0.28 15.56 5.97
CA HIS A 132 0.71 16.50 5.47
C HIS A 132 1.77 16.76 6.53
N CYS A 133 3.04 16.67 6.14
CA CYS A 133 4.17 16.87 7.06
C CYS A 133 5.04 18.05 6.64
N LEU A 134 5.50 18.07 5.41
CA LEU A 134 6.43 19.06 4.83
C LEU A 134 5.82 19.67 3.57
N SER A 135 6.33 20.84 3.12
CA SER A 135 6.04 21.38 1.79
C SER A 135 6.76 20.57 0.70
N ASP A 136 6.31 20.72 -0.55
CA ASP A 136 6.89 19.99 -1.69
C ASP A 136 8.40 20.27 -1.86
N GLU A 137 8.84 21.52 -1.73
CA GLU A 137 10.26 21.89 -1.72
C GLU A 137 11.05 21.22 -0.57
N GLN A 138 10.42 21.10 0.61
CA GLN A 138 11.04 20.40 1.73
C GLN A 138 11.08 18.88 1.51
N LEU A 139 10.09 18.32 0.82
CA LEU A 139 10.06 16.92 0.42
C LEU A 139 11.10 16.61 -0.64
N ASP A 140 11.33 17.50 -1.62
CA ASP A 140 12.45 17.39 -2.57
C ASP A 140 13.79 17.22 -1.82
N SER A 141 14.03 18.07 -0.83
CA SER A 141 15.22 17.98 0.02
C SER A 141 15.28 16.75 0.90
N TYR A 142 14.11 16.31 1.41
CA TYR A 142 13.98 15.16 2.29
C TYR A 142 14.28 13.85 1.57
N TYR A 143 13.72 13.65 0.37
CA TYR A 143 13.92 12.43 -0.43
C TYR A 143 15.24 12.39 -1.17
N ALA A 144 15.84 13.54 -1.46
CA ALA A 144 17.18 13.60 -2.03
C ALA A 144 18.30 13.31 -1.02
N ALA A 145 18.00 13.36 0.30
CA ALA A 145 19.01 13.20 1.33
C ALA A 145 19.44 11.73 1.48
N ASP A 146 20.69 11.51 1.89
CA ASP A 146 21.28 10.19 2.13
C ASP A 146 20.44 9.36 3.11
N PRO A 147 19.93 8.17 2.69
CA PRO A 147 19.15 7.27 3.53
C PRO A 147 19.96 6.11 4.11
N THR A 148 21.24 5.98 3.72
CA THR A 148 22.13 4.85 4.05
C THR A 148 23.43 5.31 4.70
N PRO A 149 23.35 6.03 5.85
CA PRO A 149 24.49 6.70 6.44
C PRO A 149 25.63 5.72 6.75
N ASP A 150 26.85 6.10 6.39
CA ASP A 150 28.05 5.28 6.63
C ASP A 150 29.04 5.96 7.60
N THR A 151 28.77 7.19 8.02
CA THR A 151 29.52 7.90 9.06
C THR A 151 28.64 8.25 10.28
N ALA A 152 29.28 8.42 11.44
CA ALA A 152 28.55 8.84 12.66
C ALA A 152 27.86 10.22 12.51
N ALA A 153 28.38 11.10 11.65
CA ALA A 153 27.79 12.40 11.36
C ALA A 153 26.51 12.26 10.54
N GLU A 154 26.52 11.40 9.54
CA GLU A 154 25.33 11.09 8.71
C GLU A 154 24.25 10.38 9.51
N VAL A 155 24.60 9.41 10.36
CA VAL A 155 23.65 8.76 11.28
C VAL A 155 22.94 9.81 12.14
N LYS A 156 23.69 10.77 12.73
CA LYS A 156 23.10 11.89 13.48
C LYS A 156 22.23 12.76 12.59
N GLY A 157 22.63 12.97 11.34
CA GLY A 157 21.87 13.72 10.32
C GLY A 157 20.54 13.06 10.03
N LEU A 158 20.53 11.76 9.72
CA LEU A 158 19.33 10.95 9.47
C LEU A 158 18.36 11.01 10.66
N VAL A 159 18.84 10.75 11.88
CA VAL A 159 17.97 10.79 13.07
C VAL A 159 17.35 12.17 13.30
N ARG A 160 18.11 13.24 13.10
CA ARG A 160 17.56 14.62 13.19
C ARG A 160 16.51 14.87 12.12
N ARG A 161 16.74 14.42 10.88
CA ARG A 161 15.81 14.57 9.75
C ARG A 161 14.50 13.85 10.03
N VAL A 162 14.56 12.58 10.44
CA VAL A 162 13.35 11.79 10.78
C VAL A 162 12.57 12.41 11.94
N LYS A 163 13.23 12.86 13.01
CA LYS A 163 12.55 13.53 14.12
C LYS A 163 11.90 14.86 13.72
N ARG A 164 12.54 15.64 12.84
CA ARG A 164 11.95 16.88 12.30
C ARG A 164 10.72 16.57 11.45
N TYR A 165 10.77 15.51 10.66
CA TYR A 165 9.64 15.04 9.87
C TYR A 165 8.46 14.65 10.78
N ALA A 166 8.69 13.85 11.80
CA ALA A 166 7.67 13.46 12.77
C ALA A 166 7.03 14.67 13.48
N ALA A 167 7.84 15.62 13.92
CA ALA A 167 7.34 16.86 14.54
C ALA A 167 6.55 17.75 13.57
N ALA A 168 6.93 17.77 12.28
CA ALA A 168 6.17 18.49 11.26
C ALA A 168 4.82 17.82 10.97
N CYS A 169 4.78 16.48 10.93
CA CYS A 169 3.52 15.73 10.80
C CYS A 169 2.58 16.02 12.00
N GLU A 170 3.11 16.02 13.21
CA GLU A 170 2.34 16.38 14.43
C GLU A 170 1.78 17.79 14.33
N LYS A 171 2.59 18.75 13.93
CA LYS A 171 2.17 20.16 13.79
C LYS A 171 1.07 20.32 12.74
N ASN A 172 1.20 19.68 11.57
CA ASN A 172 0.35 19.94 10.42
C ASN A 172 -0.86 19.00 10.33
N SER A 173 -0.79 17.80 10.95
CA SER A 173 -1.83 16.77 10.87
C SER A 173 -2.14 16.12 12.23
N GLY A 174 -1.68 16.68 13.34
CA GLY A 174 -1.76 16.07 14.67
C GLY A 174 -3.16 15.63 15.10
N LYS A 175 -4.22 16.34 14.67
CA LYS A 175 -5.61 15.98 15.00
C LYS A 175 -6.00 14.59 14.46
N VAL A 176 -5.52 14.19 13.27
CA VAL A 176 -5.92 12.93 12.62
C VAL A 176 -4.97 11.78 12.97
N LEU A 177 -3.70 12.04 13.29
CA LEU A 177 -2.67 11.01 13.48
C LEU A 177 -3.04 9.90 14.46
N PRO A 178 -3.73 10.12 15.59
CA PRO A 178 -4.12 9.04 16.51
C PRO A 178 -5.14 8.06 15.93
N TYR A 179 -5.78 8.41 14.83
CA TYR A 179 -6.96 7.72 14.32
C TYR A 179 -6.76 7.07 12.94
N VAL A 180 -5.60 7.26 12.30
CA VAL A 180 -5.34 6.75 10.93
C VAL A 180 -5.05 5.25 10.84
N GLY A 181 -4.88 4.56 11.98
CA GLY A 181 -4.52 3.14 12.00
C GLY A 181 -5.53 2.23 11.30
N THR A 182 -5.03 1.12 10.81
CA THR A 182 -5.75 0.13 9.99
C THR A 182 -7.01 -0.42 10.63
N THR A 183 -7.04 -0.58 11.96
CA THR A 183 -8.25 -1.01 12.69
C THR A 183 -9.42 -0.05 12.48
N ASN A 184 -9.17 1.26 12.48
CA ASN A 184 -10.22 2.26 12.23
C ASN A 184 -10.62 2.30 10.76
N ALA A 185 -9.67 2.16 9.83
CA ALA A 185 -9.99 2.04 8.40
C ALA A 185 -10.86 0.79 8.10
N ALA A 186 -10.62 -0.33 8.79
CA ALA A 186 -11.46 -1.52 8.68
C ALA A 186 -12.90 -1.28 9.21
N ARG A 187 -13.05 -0.48 10.27
CA ARG A 187 -14.38 -0.05 10.75
C ARG A 187 -15.08 0.87 9.76
N ASP A 188 -14.34 1.78 9.11
CA ASP A 188 -14.88 2.59 8.02
C ASP A 188 -15.40 1.72 6.88
N MET A 189 -14.71 0.63 6.53
CA MET A 189 -15.18 -0.31 5.50
C MET A 189 -16.50 -0.99 5.89
N ASP A 190 -16.73 -1.33 7.17
CA ASP A 190 -18.03 -1.87 7.57
C ASP A 190 -19.13 -0.81 7.55
N LEU A 191 -18.81 0.42 7.91
CA LEU A 191 -19.72 1.55 7.75
C LEU A 191 -20.06 1.78 6.27
N MET A 192 -19.06 1.81 5.37
CA MET A 192 -19.28 1.90 3.91
C MET A 192 -20.20 0.79 3.41
N ARG A 193 -19.94 -0.46 3.78
CA ARG A 193 -20.80 -1.61 3.42
C ARG A 193 -22.26 -1.35 3.79
N ARG A 194 -22.51 -0.87 5.01
CA ARG A 194 -23.88 -0.60 5.52
C ARG A 194 -24.55 0.54 4.74
N VAL A 195 -23.84 1.64 4.54
CA VAL A 195 -24.36 2.82 3.86
C VAL A 195 -24.59 2.57 2.36
N LEU A 196 -23.77 1.71 1.73
CA LEU A 196 -23.97 1.22 0.37
C LEU A 196 -25.15 0.24 0.24
N GLY A 197 -25.75 -0.21 1.36
CA GLY A 197 -26.86 -1.14 1.40
C GLY A 197 -26.47 -2.61 1.15
N ASP A 198 -25.20 -2.93 1.23
CA ASP A 198 -24.71 -4.30 0.98
C ASP A 198 -24.73 -5.14 2.25
N ARG A 199 -25.35 -6.33 2.19
CA ARG A 199 -25.39 -7.26 3.32
C ARG A 199 -24.03 -7.86 3.66
N LYS A 200 -23.15 -7.96 2.68
CA LYS A 200 -21.81 -8.52 2.76
C LYS A 200 -20.80 -7.58 2.11
N LEU A 201 -19.59 -7.56 2.63
CA LEU A 201 -18.47 -6.88 1.98
C LEU A 201 -17.98 -7.74 0.81
N TYR A 202 -17.95 -7.17 -0.38
CA TYR A 202 -17.18 -7.67 -1.52
C TYR A 202 -15.93 -6.81 -1.66
N TYR A 203 -14.77 -7.46 -1.65
CA TYR A 203 -13.52 -6.73 -1.47
C TYR A 203 -12.40 -7.22 -2.41
N PHE A 204 -11.61 -6.28 -2.87
CA PHE A 204 -10.40 -6.53 -3.63
C PHE A 204 -9.25 -5.71 -3.00
N GLY A 205 -8.41 -6.37 -2.22
CA GLY A 205 -7.24 -5.75 -1.58
C GLY A 205 -5.96 -6.11 -2.29
N ILE A 206 -5.13 -5.10 -2.57
CA ILE A 206 -3.80 -5.27 -3.16
C ILE A 206 -2.76 -4.78 -2.16
N SER A 207 -1.66 -5.52 -1.99
CA SER A 207 -0.54 -5.09 -1.13
C SER A 207 -1.00 -4.87 0.33
N TYR A 208 -0.77 -3.71 0.92
CA TYR A 208 -1.35 -3.34 2.23
C TYR A 208 -2.87 -3.52 2.28
N GLY A 209 -3.58 -3.38 1.16
CA GLY A 209 -5.01 -3.67 1.11
C GLY A 209 -5.36 -5.11 1.56
N THR A 210 -4.42 -6.03 1.48
CA THR A 210 -4.60 -7.41 1.99
C THR A 210 -4.51 -7.48 3.51
N GLU A 211 -3.67 -6.66 4.14
CA GLU A 211 -3.61 -6.50 5.60
C GLU A 211 -4.90 -5.85 6.11
N LEU A 212 -5.32 -4.75 5.48
CA LEU A 212 -6.59 -4.07 5.79
C LEU A 212 -7.78 -5.03 5.66
N GLY A 213 -7.81 -5.83 4.57
CA GLY A 213 -8.84 -6.85 4.35
C GLY A 213 -8.81 -7.98 5.39
N GLY A 214 -7.62 -8.39 5.82
CA GLY A 214 -7.43 -9.39 6.88
C GLY A 214 -7.93 -8.90 8.24
N VAL A 215 -7.57 -7.66 8.61
CA VAL A 215 -8.07 -7.01 9.84
C VAL A 215 -9.60 -6.84 9.79
N TYR A 216 -10.15 -6.46 8.63
CA TYR A 216 -11.60 -6.41 8.46
C TYR A 216 -12.24 -7.79 8.67
N ALA A 217 -11.68 -8.84 8.06
CA ALA A 217 -12.21 -10.19 8.18
C ALA A 217 -12.15 -10.72 9.63
N HIS A 218 -11.13 -10.32 10.40
CA HIS A 218 -11.04 -10.59 11.83
C HIS A 218 -12.16 -9.90 12.62
N LEU A 219 -12.35 -8.59 12.40
CA LEU A 219 -13.34 -7.80 13.14
C LEU A 219 -14.78 -8.18 12.77
N TYR A 220 -15.03 -8.52 11.51
CA TYR A 220 -16.36 -8.73 10.97
C TYR A 220 -16.45 -10.02 10.10
N PRO A 221 -16.07 -11.19 10.62
CA PRO A 221 -15.98 -12.41 9.81
C PRO A 221 -17.32 -12.80 9.15
N ARG A 222 -18.42 -12.55 9.84
CA ARG A 222 -19.76 -12.83 9.30
C ARG A 222 -20.21 -11.86 8.21
N ASN A 223 -19.56 -10.72 8.06
CA ASN A 223 -19.88 -9.72 7.04
C ASN A 223 -19.10 -9.90 5.74
N VAL A 224 -18.07 -10.74 5.72
CA VAL A 224 -17.32 -11.06 4.49
C VAL A 224 -18.21 -11.80 3.50
N GLY A 225 -18.23 -11.31 2.26
CA GLY A 225 -18.85 -11.95 1.10
C GLY A 225 -17.81 -12.68 0.26
N ARG A 226 -17.39 -12.08 -0.85
CA ARG A 226 -16.29 -12.57 -1.68
C ARG A 226 -15.15 -11.56 -1.59
N ALA A 227 -14.03 -12.00 -1.04
CA ALA A 227 -12.86 -11.15 -0.88
C ALA A 227 -11.65 -11.77 -1.59
N LEU A 228 -10.92 -10.97 -2.31
CA LEU A 228 -9.68 -11.33 -3.01
C LEU A 228 -8.55 -10.48 -2.46
N PHE A 229 -7.45 -11.13 -2.08
CA PHE A 229 -6.21 -10.53 -1.61
C PHE A 229 -5.12 -10.84 -2.61
N ASP A 230 -4.50 -9.83 -3.20
CA ASP A 230 -3.46 -9.95 -4.23
C ASP A 230 -2.18 -9.21 -3.82
N GLY A 231 -1.01 -9.81 -4.07
CA GLY A 231 0.25 -9.24 -3.58
C GLY A 231 0.26 -9.15 -2.05
N VAL A 232 0.22 -10.29 -1.39
CA VAL A 232 -0.27 -10.42 0.00
C VAL A 232 0.83 -10.14 1.03
N VAL A 233 0.56 -9.21 1.95
CA VAL A 233 1.39 -8.94 3.13
C VAL A 233 1.35 -10.14 4.09
N ASP A 234 2.49 -10.48 4.67
CA ASP A 234 2.59 -11.49 5.73
C ASP A 234 2.13 -10.89 7.08
N PRO A 235 0.93 -11.27 7.60
CA PRO A 235 0.39 -10.64 8.80
C PRO A 235 1.13 -11.04 10.10
N ALA A 236 1.98 -12.06 10.03
CA ALA A 236 2.74 -12.52 11.19
C ALA A 236 4.10 -11.82 11.35
N GLN A 237 4.46 -10.90 10.44
CA GLN A 237 5.74 -10.21 10.45
C GLN A 237 5.70 -8.92 11.28
N THR A 238 6.74 -8.73 12.08
CA THR A 238 7.07 -7.42 12.64
C THR A 238 7.62 -6.51 11.55
N PRO A 239 7.67 -5.16 11.73
CA PRO A 239 8.25 -4.25 10.73
C PRO A 239 9.67 -4.64 10.29
N GLU A 240 10.51 -5.14 11.22
CA GLU A 240 11.84 -5.63 10.88
C GLU A 240 11.81 -6.84 9.95
N GLN A 241 10.97 -7.82 10.27
CA GLN A 241 10.83 -9.02 9.45
C GLN A 241 10.27 -8.70 8.08
N GLY A 242 9.31 -7.77 8.01
CA GLY A 242 8.76 -7.25 6.77
C GLY A 242 9.83 -6.55 5.92
N ALA A 243 10.59 -5.62 6.50
CA ALA A 243 11.68 -4.93 5.82
C ALA A 243 12.76 -5.92 5.31
N LEU A 244 13.11 -6.93 6.10
CA LEU A 244 14.05 -7.98 5.67
C LEU A 244 13.44 -8.85 4.54
N GLY A 245 12.15 -9.12 4.61
CA GLY A 245 11.41 -9.81 3.54
C GLY A 245 11.46 -9.02 2.23
N GLN A 246 11.17 -7.73 2.30
CA GLN A 246 11.26 -6.82 1.14
C GLN A 246 12.68 -6.72 0.59
N ALA A 247 13.71 -6.62 1.44
CA ALA A 247 15.09 -6.65 0.98
C ALA A 247 15.39 -7.89 0.11
N LYS A 248 14.93 -9.07 0.54
CA LYS A 248 15.05 -10.33 -0.23
C LYS A 248 14.22 -10.31 -1.52
N GLY A 249 12.99 -9.81 -1.46
CA GLY A 249 12.08 -9.74 -2.59
C GLY A 249 12.62 -8.83 -3.70
N PHE A 250 13.04 -7.62 -3.35
CA PHE A 250 13.64 -6.69 -4.31
C PHE A 250 14.96 -7.22 -4.88
N GLN A 251 15.79 -7.90 -4.07
CA GLN A 251 17.00 -8.53 -4.60
C GLN A 251 16.68 -9.66 -5.57
N LEU A 252 15.66 -10.47 -5.28
CA LEU A 252 15.19 -11.52 -6.21
C LEU A 252 14.70 -10.91 -7.53
N ALA A 253 13.86 -9.89 -7.48
CA ALA A 253 13.34 -9.22 -8.67
C ALA A 253 14.47 -8.57 -9.49
N LEU A 254 15.43 -7.91 -8.83
CA LEU A 254 16.61 -7.36 -9.49
C LEU A 254 17.44 -8.45 -10.20
N ASN A 255 17.65 -9.59 -9.54
CA ASN A 255 18.38 -10.71 -10.14
C ASN A 255 17.61 -11.30 -11.33
N ASN A 256 16.27 -11.32 -11.29
CA ASN A 256 15.44 -11.78 -12.40
C ASN A 256 15.49 -10.78 -13.56
N TYR A 257 15.43 -9.48 -13.29
CA TYR A 257 15.65 -8.42 -14.29
C TYR A 257 17.01 -8.59 -14.99
N VAL A 258 18.10 -8.77 -14.24
CA VAL A 258 19.45 -8.96 -14.82
C VAL A 258 19.47 -10.19 -15.72
N LYS A 259 18.90 -11.31 -15.28
CA LYS A 259 18.82 -12.54 -16.11
C LYS A 259 17.99 -12.38 -17.38
N ASP A 260 16.91 -11.61 -17.32
CA ASP A 260 16.07 -11.31 -18.47
C ASP A 260 16.82 -10.42 -19.47
N CYS A 261 17.47 -9.40 -18.99
CA CYS A 261 18.32 -8.52 -19.77
C CYS A 261 19.41 -9.31 -20.52
N ASP A 262 20.13 -10.21 -19.83
CA ASP A 262 21.19 -11.06 -20.41
C ASP A 262 20.67 -11.98 -21.56
N LYS A 263 19.38 -12.32 -21.53
CA LYS A 263 18.72 -13.12 -22.58
C LYS A 263 18.23 -12.28 -23.77
N GLY A 264 18.46 -10.97 -23.77
CA GLY A 264 17.92 -10.06 -24.77
C GLY A 264 16.42 -9.77 -24.58
N GLY A 265 15.91 -9.94 -23.35
CA GLY A 265 14.55 -9.56 -22.97
C GLY A 265 14.37 -8.05 -23.04
N GLY A 266 13.31 -7.59 -23.69
CA GLY A 266 12.98 -6.18 -23.84
C GLY A 266 13.15 -5.64 -25.26
N MET A 267 12.45 -4.52 -25.57
CA MET A 267 12.45 -3.89 -26.90
C MET A 267 13.73 -3.11 -27.23
N VAL A 268 14.61 -2.89 -26.25
CA VAL A 268 15.88 -2.19 -26.41
C VAL A 268 16.98 -3.07 -25.84
N ALA A 269 17.83 -3.59 -26.70
CA ALA A 269 19.03 -4.31 -26.27
C ALA A 269 20.01 -3.29 -25.66
N PRO A 270 20.33 -3.36 -24.37
CA PRO A 270 21.35 -2.50 -23.78
C PRO A 270 22.74 -2.84 -24.34
N ALA A 271 23.64 -1.87 -24.39
CA ALA A 271 25.02 -2.08 -24.81
C ALA A 271 25.75 -3.13 -23.95
N SER A 272 25.32 -3.26 -22.66
CA SER A 272 25.67 -4.35 -21.75
C SER A 272 24.69 -4.36 -20.58
N CYS A 273 24.14 -5.54 -20.24
CA CYS A 273 23.28 -5.69 -19.08
C CYS A 273 24.08 -5.50 -17.79
N PRO A 274 23.63 -4.63 -16.85
CA PRO A 274 24.36 -4.40 -15.62
C PRO A 274 24.17 -5.59 -14.65
N THR A 275 25.23 -6.01 -14.00
CA THR A 275 25.12 -6.94 -12.86
C THR A 275 24.61 -6.22 -11.61
N ALA A 276 24.05 -6.95 -10.65
CA ALA A 276 23.66 -6.38 -9.35
C ALA A 276 24.85 -5.68 -8.63
N ALA A 277 26.07 -6.18 -8.80
CA ALA A 277 27.27 -5.57 -8.26
C ALA A 277 27.57 -4.22 -8.90
N GLN A 278 27.41 -4.10 -10.21
CA GLN A 278 27.58 -2.82 -10.92
C GLN A 278 26.51 -1.80 -10.52
N ILE A 279 25.25 -2.23 -10.35
CA ILE A 279 24.15 -1.39 -9.84
C ILE A 279 24.47 -0.89 -8.44
N ARG A 280 24.94 -1.74 -7.54
CA ARG A 280 25.39 -1.33 -6.20
C ARG A 280 26.52 -0.30 -6.26
N THR A 281 27.52 -0.53 -7.10
CA THR A 281 28.64 0.40 -7.27
C THR A 281 28.17 1.74 -7.83
N PHE A 282 27.20 1.73 -8.75
CA PHE A 282 26.57 2.93 -9.29
C PHE A 282 25.86 3.74 -8.19
N LEU A 283 25.01 3.08 -7.37
CA LEU A 283 24.32 3.73 -6.25
C LEU A 283 25.32 4.37 -5.28
N LYS A 284 26.34 3.66 -4.84
CA LYS A 284 27.39 4.18 -3.96
C LYS A 284 28.14 5.39 -4.57
N ARG A 285 28.30 5.43 -5.90
CA ARG A 285 28.91 6.60 -6.54
C ARG A 285 28.00 7.82 -6.46
N LEU A 286 26.68 7.63 -6.54
CA LEU A 286 25.70 8.71 -6.46
C LEU A 286 25.63 9.36 -5.09
N ASP A 287 25.98 8.64 -4.02
CA ASP A 287 26.08 9.19 -2.67
C ASP A 287 27.02 10.41 -2.63
N THR A 288 28.20 10.30 -3.24
CA THR A 288 29.18 11.39 -3.27
C THR A 288 29.13 12.24 -4.54
N ARG A 289 28.57 11.73 -5.64
CA ARG A 289 28.57 12.38 -6.97
C ARG A 289 27.20 12.22 -7.65
N PRO A 290 26.17 12.95 -7.17
CA PRO A 290 24.86 12.94 -7.80
C PRO A 290 24.90 13.40 -9.25
N LEU A 291 24.03 12.84 -10.12
CA LEU A 291 23.96 13.19 -11.54
C LEU A 291 22.91 14.30 -11.78
N PRO A 292 23.12 15.16 -12.81
CA PRO A 292 22.08 16.10 -13.22
C PRO A 292 20.83 15.38 -13.70
N ALA A 293 19.64 15.92 -13.39
CA ALA A 293 18.35 15.35 -13.76
C ALA A 293 17.47 16.26 -14.62
N GLY A 294 18.00 17.39 -15.09
CA GLY A 294 17.39 18.22 -16.12
C GLY A 294 16.52 19.39 -15.63
N ASP A 295 15.94 19.32 -14.45
CA ASP A 295 15.06 20.35 -13.84
C ASP A 295 15.74 21.15 -12.72
N GLY A 296 17.06 21.17 -12.70
CA GLY A 296 17.88 21.76 -11.62
C GLY A 296 18.11 20.81 -10.44
N ARG A 297 17.37 19.74 -10.31
CA ARG A 297 17.58 18.70 -9.30
C ARG A 297 18.71 17.74 -9.71
N LYS A 298 19.13 16.94 -8.75
CA LYS A 298 20.16 15.92 -8.94
C LYS A 298 19.65 14.55 -8.54
N LEU A 299 19.91 13.56 -9.39
CA LEU A 299 19.68 12.16 -9.05
C LEU A 299 20.70 11.73 -7.98
N THR A 300 20.24 11.61 -6.75
CA THR A 300 21.03 11.11 -5.61
C THR A 300 20.91 9.58 -5.50
N GLU A 301 21.69 8.99 -4.60
CA GLU A 301 21.59 7.55 -4.26
C GLU A 301 20.18 7.17 -3.88
N SER A 302 19.52 7.96 -3.00
CA SER A 302 18.15 7.75 -2.54
C SER A 302 17.15 7.66 -3.70
N LEU A 303 17.14 8.70 -4.55
CA LEU A 303 16.22 8.80 -5.68
C LEU A 303 16.47 7.72 -6.74
N ALA A 304 17.72 7.37 -6.99
CA ALA A 304 18.10 6.30 -7.91
C ALA A 304 17.67 4.92 -7.37
N ALA A 305 17.87 4.66 -6.09
CA ALA A 305 17.44 3.41 -5.47
C ALA A 305 15.91 3.27 -5.50
N GLY A 306 15.18 4.37 -5.22
CA GLY A 306 13.73 4.44 -5.37
C GLY A 306 13.28 4.17 -6.81
N GLY A 307 13.93 4.77 -7.80
CA GLY A 307 13.62 4.55 -9.22
C GLY A 307 13.87 3.12 -9.69
N ILE A 308 14.97 2.51 -9.23
CA ILE A 308 15.24 1.09 -9.49
C ILE A 308 14.15 0.22 -8.83
N ALA A 309 13.83 0.48 -7.56
CA ALA A 309 12.78 -0.26 -6.85
C ALA A 309 11.42 -0.12 -7.55
N GLN A 310 11.03 1.09 -7.94
CA GLN A 310 9.78 1.35 -8.70
C GLN A 310 9.68 0.49 -9.95
N SER A 311 10.78 0.38 -10.69
CA SER A 311 10.81 -0.42 -11.92
C SER A 311 10.64 -1.92 -11.69
N LEU A 312 10.98 -2.40 -10.50
CA LEU A 312 10.87 -3.83 -10.17
C LEU A 312 9.45 -4.26 -9.79
N TYR A 313 8.52 -3.32 -9.60
CA TYR A 313 7.11 -3.64 -9.35
C TYR A 313 6.41 -4.28 -10.54
N SER A 314 6.91 -4.09 -11.78
CA SER A 314 6.32 -4.68 -12.98
C SER A 314 7.38 -4.96 -14.05
N GLU A 315 7.30 -6.13 -14.71
CA GLU A 315 8.15 -6.45 -15.86
C GLU A 315 8.02 -5.42 -17.00
N GLN A 316 6.86 -4.78 -17.12
CA GLN A 316 6.64 -3.73 -18.13
C GLN A 316 7.53 -2.50 -17.91
N PHE A 317 7.99 -2.27 -16.68
CA PHE A 317 8.89 -1.16 -16.36
C PHE A 317 10.38 -1.52 -16.51
N TRP A 318 10.74 -2.78 -16.74
CA TRP A 318 12.15 -3.18 -16.89
C TRP A 318 12.83 -2.50 -18.08
N GLN A 319 12.09 -2.23 -19.14
CA GLN A 319 12.62 -1.45 -20.27
C GLN A 319 13.05 -0.02 -19.87
N TYR A 320 12.27 0.64 -19.01
CA TYR A 320 12.61 1.99 -18.50
C TYR A 320 13.78 1.94 -17.52
N LEU A 321 13.90 0.87 -16.74
CA LEU A 321 15.07 0.63 -15.89
C LEU A 321 16.34 0.51 -16.74
N THR A 322 16.29 -0.28 -17.81
CA THR A 322 17.41 -0.43 -18.73
C THR A 322 17.81 0.91 -19.36
N GLN A 323 16.85 1.64 -19.90
CA GLN A 323 17.07 2.96 -20.50
C GLN A 323 17.65 3.96 -19.46
N GLY A 324 17.11 3.94 -18.25
CA GLY A 324 17.54 4.80 -17.16
C GLY A 324 18.97 4.53 -16.71
N LEU A 325 19.36 3.26 -16.59
CA LEU A 325 20.71 2.85 -16.23
C LEU A 325 21.72 3.18 -17.36
N ASP A 326 21.33 3.03 -18.61
CA ASP A 326 22.18 3.39 -19.76
C ASP A 326 22.38 4.91 -19.87
N ALA A 327 21.31 5.69 -19.71
CA ALA A 327 21.39 7.15 -19.66
C ALA A 327 22.28 7.63 -18.49
N ALA A 328 22.14 7.03 -17.32
CA ALA A 328 22.92 7.38 -16.14
C ALA A 328 24.42 7.07 -16.29
N ARG A 329 24.80 6.03 -17.06
CA ARG A 329 26.20 5.80 -17.44
C ARG A 329 26.78 6.93 -18.29
N GLN A 330 25.95 7.59 -19.08
CA GLN A 330 26.30 8.74 -19.91
C GLN A 330 26.21 10.08 -19.16
N GLY A 331 25.86 10.05 -17.87
CA GLY A 331 25.77 11.24 -17.02
C GLY A 331 24.37 11.88 -16.96
N ASP A 332 23.34 11.22 -17.49
CA ASP A 332 21.96 11.71 -17.51
C ASP A 332 21.09 10.94 -16.50
N GLY A 333 20.65 11.62 -15.45
CA GLY A 333 19.82 11.04 -14.38
C GLY A 333 18.31 11.09 -14.60
N ARG A 334 17.80 11.71 -15.67
CA ARG A 334 16.39 12.09 -15.83
C ARG A 334 15.41 10.91 -15.74
N ILE A 335 15.71 9.79 -16.39
CA ILE A 335 14.78 8.64 -16.42
C ILE A 335 14.68 7.99 -15.03
N LEU A 336 15.83 7.75 -14.38
CA LEU A 336 15.82 7.20 -13.02
C LEU A 336 15.22 8.18 -12.01
N MET A 337 15.37 9.50 -12.22
CA MET A 337 14.71 10.52 -11.42
C MET A 337 13.19 10.42 -11.53
N ALA A 338 12.65 10.38 -12.75
CA ALA A 338 11.21 10.27 -12.97
C ALA A 338 10.61 9.00 -12.31
N LEU A 339 11.34 7.89 -12.34
CA LEU A 339 10.94 6.66 -11.65
C LEU A 339 11.03 6.83 -10.12
N GLY A 340 12.02 7.53 -9.61
CA GLY A 340 12.16 7.86 -8.18
C GLY A 340 11.07 8.83 -7.70
N ASP A 341 10.71 9.81 -8.51
CA ASP A 341 9.59 10.72 -8.28
C ASP A 341 8.26 9.94 -8.16
N ALA A 342 8.00 9.04 -9.11
CA ALA A 342 6.82 8.17 -9.06
C ALA A 342 6.77 7.31 -7.79
N MET A 343 7.92 6.77 -7.32
CA MET A 343 8.00 6.02 -6.07
C MET A 343 7.64 6.87 -4.85
N ASN A 344 7.96 8.16 -4.88
CA ASN A 344 7.69 9.09 -3.79
C ASN A 344 6.35 9.81 -3.92
N GLY A 345 5.61 9.60 -5.02
CA GLY A 345 4.33 10.25 -5.28
C GLY A 345 4.46 11.71 -5.71
N ARG A 346 5.59 12.08 -6.34
CA ARG A 346 5.82 13.40 -6.94
C ARG A 346 5.38 13.40 -8.40
N ASP A 347 4.58 14.37 -8.79
CA ASP A 347 4.11 14.52 -10.15
C ASP A 347 5.05 15.40 -11.03
N GLN A 348 4.61 15.64 -12.29
CA GLN A 348 5.39 16.40 -13.25
C GLN A 348 5.44 17.92 -12.94
N ASP A 349 4.46 18.42 -12.19
CA ASP A 349 4.36 19.82 -11.77
C ASP A 349 5.17 20.08 -10.49
N GLY A 350 5.61 19.03 -9.83
CA GLY A 350 6.47 19.09 -8.66
C GLY A 350 5.74 18.91 -7.35
N ASP A 351 4.44 18.62 -7.41
CA ASP A 351 3.60 18.43 -6.24
C ASP A 351 3.67 16.99 -5.73
N TYR A 352 3.62 16.82 -4.41
CA TYR A 352 3.66 15.51 -3.77
C TYR A 352 2.27 15.09 -3.29
N SER A 353 1.87 13.88 -3.62
CA SER A 353 0.72 13.25 -3.00
C SER A 353 0.97 12.95 -1.51
N THR A 354 -0.08 12.65 -0.77
CA THR A 354 0.04 12.25 0.65
C THR A 354 0.60 10.84 0.86
N LEU A 355 0.92 10.10 -0.21
CA LEU A 355 1.29 8.68 -0.20
C LEU A 355 2.30 8.33 0.91
N GLN A 356 3.47 8.94 0.90
CA GLN A 356 4.56 8.60 1.82
C GLN A 356 4.31 9.09 3.25
N ALA A 357 3.65 10.25 3.40
CA ALA A 357 3.29 10.77 4.72
C ALA A 357 2.22 9.90 5.38
N SER A 358 1.20 9.50 4.63
CA SER A 358 0.15 8.59 5.08
C SER A 358 0.70 7.19 5.36
N LEU A 359 1.62 6.67 4.53
CA LEU A 359 2.32 5.41 4.77
C LEU A 359 3.01 5.42 6.12
N THR A 360 3.80 6.46 6.39
CA THR A 360 4.50 6.61 7.66
C THR A 360 3.52 6.71 8.83
N ALA A 361 2.48 7.54 8.71
CA ALA A 361 1.51 7.76 9.76
C ALA A 361 0.74 6.48 10.13
N ILE A 362 0.24 5.75 9.12
CA ILE A 362 -0.51 4.51 9.32
C ILE A 362 0.40 3.44 9.93
N THR A 363 1.60 3.22 9.36
CA THR A 363 2.56 2.24 9.89
C THR A 363 2.92 2.55 11.35
N CYS A 364 3.17 3.81 11.70
CA CYS A 364 3.57 4.19 13.04
C CYS A 364 2.39 4.19 14.04
N ALA A 365 1.14 4.35 13.58
CA ALA A 365 -0.06 4.18 14.40
C ALA A 365 -0.42 2.71 14.62
N ASP A 366 -0.07 1.85 13.68
CA ASP A 366 -0.34 0.41 13.77
C ASP A 366 0.69 -0.31 14.63
N PHE A 367 1.97 -0.20 14.33
CA PHE A 367 3.02 -1.00 14.99
C PHE A 367 3.65 -0.32 16.21
N LYS A 368 3.79 -1.09 17.30
CA LYS A 368 4.41 -0.65 18.57
C LYS A 368 5.92 -0.50 18.48
N GLN A 369 6.57 -1.25 17.59
CA GLN A 369 8.02 -1.32 17.51
C GLN A 369 8.62 0.04 17.14
N ARG A 370 9.67 0.42 17.88
CA ARG A 370 10.51 1.59 17.63
C ARG A 370 11.95 1.13 17.70
N TYR A 371 12.70 1.38 16.64
CA TYR A 371 14.07 0.89 16.51
C TYR A 371 15.07 2.02 16.81
N THR A 372 16.03 1.73 17.66
CA THR A 372 17.16 2.63 17.91
C THR A 372 18.23 2.46 16.84
N VAL A 373 19.14 3.42 16.72
CA VAL A 373 20.31 3.31 15.84
C VAL A 373 21.10 2.03 16.14
N GLY A 374 21.36 1.72 17.42
CA GLY A 374 22.08 0.51 17.79
C GLY A 374 21.33 -0.79 17.44
N ASP A 375 19.99 -0.77 17.40
CA ASP A 375 19.22 -1.91 16.89
C ASP A 375 19.48 -2.13 15.41
N ILE A 376 19.48 -1.05 14.63
CA ILE A 376 19.68 -1.10 13.17
C ILE A 376 21.10 -1.54 12.85
N GLU A 377 22.11 -0.92 13.48
CA GLU A 377 23.51 -1.28 13.28
C GLU A 377 23.79 -2.77 13.53
N ARG A 378 23.19 -3.35 14.58
CA ARG A 378 23.31 -4.80 14.84
C ARG A 378 22.68 -5.66 13.74
N LYS A 379 21.69 -5.14 13.01
CA LYS A 379 20.93 -5.87 11.98
C LYS A 379 21.51 -5.68 10.58
N LEU A 380 22.28 -4.62 10.33
CA LEU A 380 22.88 -4.33 9.02
C LEU A 380 23.57 -5.54 8.36
N PRO A 381 24.39 -6.36 9.06
CA PRO A 381 25.02 -7.53 8.42
C PRO A 381 24.01 -8.53 7.86
N THR A 382 22.86 -8.72 8.54
CA THR A 382 21.78 -9.62 8.09
C THR A 382 21.09 -9.06 6.86
N PHE A 383 20.78 -7.75 6.85
CA PHE A 383 20.16 -7.08 5.71
C PHE A 383 21.09 -7.04 4.50
N ARG A 384 22.37 -6.72 4.68
CA ARG A 384 23.39 -6.72 3.60
C ARG A 384 23.58 -8.10 2.99
N LYS A 385 23.52 -9.17 3.81
CA LYS A 385 23.55 -10.55 3.32
C LYS A 385 22.29 -10.91 2.53
N ALA A 386 21.12 -10.41 2.96
CA ALA A 386 19.85 -10.67 2.28
C ALA A 386 19.76 -9.94 0.94
N SER A 387 20.22 -8.69 0.90
CA SER A 387 20.28 -7.88 -0.30
C SER A 387 21.51 -6.99 -0.31
N PRO A 388 22.50 -7.29 -1.16
CA PRO A 388 23.67 -6.42 -1.34
C PRO A 388 23.32 -5.03 -1.91
N VAL A 389 22.16 -4.87 -2.57
CA VAL A 389 21.74 -3.60 -3.19
C VAL A 389 20.79 -2.83 -2.28
N PHE A 390 19.75 -3.48 -1.73
CA PHE A 390 18.69 -2.80 -0.98
C PHE A 390 18.79 -2.97 0.54
N GLY A 391 19.76 -3.76 1.02
CA GLY A 391 19.81 -4.13 2.43
C GLY A 391 19.96 -2.93 3.37
N ASP A 392 20.86 -2.00 3.06
CA ASP A 392 21.07 -0.81 3.88
C ASP A 392 19.85 0.10 3.88
N PHE A 393 19.23 0.34 2.72
CA PHE A 393 17.99 1.11 2.61
C PHE A 393 16.88 0.53 3.48
N MET A 394 16.65 -0.78 3.39
CA MET A 394 15.59 -1.46 4.15
C MET A 394 15.90 -1.53 5.65
N ALA A 395 17.15 -1.63 6.06
CA ALA A 395 17.53 -1.58 7.47
C ALA A 395 17.29 -0.19 8.07
N TRP A 396 17.75 0.86 7.39
CA TRP A 396 17.59 2.24 7.86
C TRP A 396 16.16 2.78 7.74
N SER A 397 15.31 2.21 6.87
CA SER A 397 13.88 2.56 6.84
C SER A 397 13.16 2.27 8.16
N LEU A 398 13.69 1.38 9.00
CA LEU A 398 13.15 1.11 10.34
C LEU A 398 13.20 2.33 11.28
N THR A 399 13.95 3.38 10.94
CA THR A 399 13.94 4.66 11.67
C THR A 399 12.66 5.46 11.46
N GLN A 400 11.81 5.16 10.49
CA GLN A 400 10.67 5.99 10.09
C GLN A 400 9.75 6.42 11.23
N CYS A 401 9.59 5.58 12.26
CA CYS A 401 8.76 5.90 13.43
C CYS A 401 9.56 6.51 14.61
N THR A 402 10.83 6.90 14.40
CA THR A 402 11.64 7.52 15.44
C THR A 402 11.12 8.92 15.78
N GLY A 403 10.68 9.12 17.02
CA GLY A 403 10.10 10.39 17.48
C GLY A 403 8.66 10.62 17.04
N TRP A 404 8.00 9.59 16.50
CA TRP A 404 6.58 9.68 16.15
C TRP A 404 5.71 9.93 17.38
N PRO A 405 4.74 10.89 17.34
CA PRO A 405 4.02 11.34 18.53
C PRO A 405 2.95 10.36 19.01
N VAL A 406 2.50 9.47 18.13
CA VAL A 406 1.41 8.51 18.42
C VAL A 406 1.99 7.13 18.70
N PRO A 407 1.59 6.46 19.80
CA PRO A 407 1.99 5.07 20.03
C PRO A 407 1.29 4.13 19.06
N GLY A 408 2.00 3.08 18.61
CA GLY A 408 1.39 2.01 17.85
C GLY A 408 0.53 1.09 18.71
N THR A 409 -0.38 0.37 18.06
CA THR A 409 -1.38 -0.49 18.74
C THR A 409 -1.05 -1.98 18.66
N TRP A 410 -0.32 -2.42 17.63
CA TRP A 410 -0.01 -3.84 17.39
C TRP A 410 1.45 -4.19 17.65
N THR A 411 1.68 -5.48 17.91
CA THR A 411 2.96 -6.14 17.61
C THR A 411 2.92 -6.69 16.20
N THR A 412 1.85 -7.39 15.88
CA THR A 412 1.41 -7.84 14.55
C THR A 412 -0.11 -7.76 14.51
N PRO A 413 -0.76 -7.57 13.34
CA PRO A 413 -2.22 -7.58 13.25
C PRO A 413 -2.78 -8.99 13.49
N ASP A 414 -4.00 -9.08 14.06
CA ASP A 414 -4.80 -10.30 14.05
C ASP A 414 -5.68 -10.32 12.81
N VAL A 415 -5.58 -11.40 12.03
CA VAL A 415 -6.35 -11.62 10.80
C VAL A 415 -7.19 -12.89 10.87
N SER A 416 -7.21 -13.58 12.03
CA SER A 416 -8.01 -14.80 12.21
C SER A 416 -9.50 -14.51 11.94
N ALA A 417 -10.11 -15.26 11.01
CA ALA A 417 -11.44 -14.94 10.50
C ALA A 417 -12.39 -16.15 10.55
N HIS A 418 -12.47 -16.81 11.72
CA HIS A 418 -13.32 -17.98 11.92
C HIS A 418 -14.78 -17.68 11.61
N GLY A 419 -15.38 -18.51 10.75
CA GLY A 419 -16.77 -18.36 10.30
C GLY A 419 -16.97 -17.36 9.16
N SER A 420 -15.89 -16.82 8.60
CA SER A 420 -15.92 -16.04 7.36
C SER A 420 -16.21 -16.93 6.14
N ALA A 421 -16.73 -16.32 5.08
CA ALA A 421 -16.72 -16.92 3.75
C ALA A 421 -15.27 -17.14 3.27
N PRO A 422 -15.02 -18.09 2.35
CA PRO A 422 -13.68 -18.26 1.77
C PRO A 422 -13.14 -16.97 1.17
N ILE A 423 -11.86 -16.69 1.40
CA ILE A 423 -11.12 -15.52 0.88
C ILE A 423 -10.05 -16.04 -0.08
N LEU A 424 -10.06 -15.56 -1.33
CA LEU A 424 -9.05 -15.93 -2.31
C LEU A 424 -7.75 -15.14 -2.07
N VAL A 425 -6.67 -15.85 -1.78
CA VAL A 425 -5.35 -15.30 -1.44
C VAL A 425 -4.39 -15.62 -2.59
N VAL A 426 -4.00 -14.59 -3.34
CA VAL A 426 -3.19 -14.73 -4.56
C VAL A 426 -1.74 -14.33 -4.27
N GLY A 427 -0.82 -15.28 -4.37
CA GLY A 427 0.61 -15.04 -4.19
C GLY A 427 1.41 -15.15 -5.48
N ASN A 428 2.26 -14.18 -5.76
CA ASN A 428 3.18 -14.19 -6.89
C ASN A 428 4.59 -14.59 -6.46
N THR A 429 5.20 -15.55 -7.15
CA THR A 429 6.51 -16.10 -6.77
C THR A 429 7.69 -15.14 -6.99
N GLY A 430 7.53 -14.15 -7.85
CA GLY A 430 8.53 -13.11 -8.14
C GLY A 430 8.16 -11.73 -7.58
N ASP A 431 7.30 -11.67 -6.55
CA ASP A 431 6.87 -10.40 -5.96
C ASP A 431 8.00 -9.74 -5.15
N PRO A 432 8.41 -8.50 -5.51
CA PRO A 432 9.46 -7.78 -4.81
C PRO A 432 9.01 -7.20 -3.46
N ALA A 433 7.78 -6.74 -3.35
CA ALA A 433 7.30 -5.97 -2.21
C ALA A 433 6.62 -6.84 -1.15
N THR A 434 5.86 -7.84 -1.59
CA THR A 434 5.16 -8.80 -0.74
C THR A 434 5.56 -10.24 -1.11
N PRO A 435 6.69 -10.73 -0.59
CA PRO A 435 7.22 -12.03 -0.96
C PRO A 435 6.18 -13.15 -0.82
N TYR A 436 6.18 -14.08 -1.75
CA TYR A 436 5.19 -15.17 -1.89
C TYR A 436 4.88 -15.93 -0.59
N SER A 437 5.84 -16.03 0.34
CA SER A 437 5.61 -16.63 1.66
C SER A 437 4.48 -15.97 2.44
N GLY A 438 4.25 -14.67 2.23
CA GLY A 438 3.19 -13.89 2.87
C GLY A 438 1.79 -14.40 2.50
N ALA A 439 1.57 -14.74 1.23
CA ALA A 439 0.29 -15.28 0.79
C ALA A 439 -0.06 -16.61 1.49
N ARG A 440 0.93 -17.50 1.63
CA ARG A 440 0.76 -18.73 2.40
C ARG A 440 0.43 -18.45 3.85
N LYS A 441 1.17 -17.52 4.46
CA LYS A 441 0.99 -17.19 5.87
C LYS A 441 -0.38 -16.56 6.12
N MET A 442 -0.79 -15.61 5.28
CA MET A 442 -2.14 -15.03 5.33
C MET A 442 -3.24 -16.11 5.22
N ALA A 443 -3.11 -17.01 4.24
CA ALA A 443 -4.09 -18.09 4.08
C ALA A 443 -4.18 -19.02 5.31
N GLN A 444 -3.07 -19.26 6.00
CA GLN A 444 -3.01 -20.02 7.24
C GLN A 444 -3.65 -19.27 8.41
N GLU A 445 -3.29 -18.00 8.61
CA GLU A 445 -3.75 -17.17 9.73
C GLU A 445 -5.24 -16.82 9.63
N LEU A 446 -5.79 -16.68 8.41
CA LEU A 446 -7.23 -16.53 8.21
C LEU A 446 -8.03 -17.71 8.77
N GLY A 447 -7.42 -18.89 8.84
CA GLY A 447 -7.98 -20.10 9.44
C GLY A 447 -8.46 -21.14 8.44
N PRO A 448 -8.72 -22.38 8.94
CA PRO A 448 -9.15 -23.50 8.11
C PRO A 448 -10.45 -23.21 7.35
N GLY A 449 -10.42 -23.45 6.03
CA GLY A 449 -11.60 -23.25 5.16
C GLY A 449 -11.86 -21.80 4.77
N VAL A 450 -11.11 -20.82 5.33
CA VAL A 450 -11.24 -19.40 5.01
C VAL A 450 -10.20 -18.97 3.97
N GLY A 451 -8.91 -19.10 4.25
CA GLY A 451 -7.86 -18.72 3.31
C GLY A 451 -7.72 -19.76 2.18
N VAL A 452 -7.93 -19.37 0.94
CA VAL A 452 -7.78 -20.21 -0.26
C VAL A 452 -6.66 -19.66 -1.13
N GLU A 453 -5.52 -20.38 -1.14
CA GLU A 453 -4.32 -19.96 -1.86
C GLU A 453 -4.42 -20.23 -3.36
N LEU A 454 -4.09 -19.22 -4.17
CA LEU A 454 -3.79 -19.32 -5.60
C LEU A 454 -2.37 -18.86 -5.84
N THR A 455 -1.53 -19.73 -6.41
CA THR A 455 -0.16 -19.39 -6.75
C THR A 455 -0.06 -18.89 -8.19
N TYR A 456 0.60 -17.75 -8.38
CA TYR A 456 1.06 -17.30 -9.69
C TYR A 456 2.58 -17.41 -9.78
N LYS A 457 3.07 -18.10 -10.81
CA LYS A 457 4.51 -18.19 -11.13
C LYS A 457 4.86 -17.10 -12.13
N GLY A 458 5.04 -15.87 -11.64
CA GLY A 458 5.35 -14.70 -12.46
C GLY A 458 6.26 -13.73 -11.74
N GLN A 459 6.43 -12.55 -12.31
CA GLN A 459 7.23 -11.45 -11.81
C GLN A 459 6.35 -10.24 -11.47
N GLY A 460 6.90 -9.30 -10.71
CA GLY A 460 6.23 -8.06 -10.35
C GLY A 460 5.33 -8.19 -9.13
N HIS A 461 4.75 -7.07 -8.72
CA HIS A 461 3.91 -6.94 -7.53
C HIS A 461 2.44 -7.18 -7.85
N GLY A 462 1.82 -8.18 -7.18
CA GLY A 462 0.48 -8.64 -7.51
C GLY A 462 0.46 -9.60 -8.71
N ALA A 463 -0.73 -10.12 -9.02
CA ALA A 463 -0.91 -11.12 -10.07
C ALA A 463 -2.10 -10.84 -10.99
N TYR A 464 -3.14 -10.17 -10.54
CA TYR A 464 -4.35 -9.92 -11.34
C TYR A 464 -4.05 -9.02 -12.54
N ASP A 465 -3.30 -7.95 -12.32
CA ASP A 465 -2.93 -6.96 -13.35
C ASP A 465 -1.63 -7.33 -14.11
N SER A 466 -1.06 -8.51 -13.83
CA SER A 466 0.12 -9.02 -14.56
C SER A 466 -0.15 -9.42 -16.02
N GLY A 467 -1.41 -9.45 -16.44
CA GLY A 467 -1.82 -9.95 -17.75
C GLY A 467 -2.03 -11.47 -17.80
N SER A 468 -1.85 -12.21 -16.69
CA SER A 468 -2.09 -13.66 -16.63
C SER A 468 -3.57 -13.99 -16.80
N GLY A 469 -3.96 -14.46 -17.98
CA GLY A 469 -5.32 -14.92 -18.25
C GLY A 469 -5.77 -16.08 -17.34
N CYS A 470 -4.83 -16.85 -16.78
CA CYS A 470 -5.14 -17.90 -15.80
C CYS A 470 -5.62 -17.27 -14.47
N VAL A 471 -4.87 -16.33 -13.91
CA VAL A 471 -5.22 -15.62 -12.68
C VAL A 471 -6.55 -14.90 -12.84
N GLN A 472 -6.71 -14.11 -13.89
CA GLN A 472 -7.93 -13.34 -14.15
C GLN A 472 -9.18 -14.24 -14.29
N ARG A 473 -9.09 -15.36 -15.01
CA ARG A 473 -10.23 -16.29 -15.13
C ARG A 473 -10.66 -16.85 -13.77
N ILE A 474 -9.71 -17.26 -12.92
CA ILE A 474 -9.99 -17.83 -11.60
C ILE A 474 -10.55 -16.76 -10.67
N ALA A 475 -9.91 -15.61 -10.59
CA ALA A 475 -10.34 -14.48 -9.78
C ALA A 475 -11.74 -14.00 -10.16
N ASN A 476 -12.01 -13.85 -11.47
CA ASN A 476 -13.31 -13.45 -11.96
C ASN A 476 -14.39 -14.51 -11.73
N ALA A 477 -14.07 -15.80 -11.92
CA ALA A 477 -15.01 -16.88 -11.60
C ALA A 477 -15.35 -16.92 -10.10
N TYR A 478 -14.36 -16.65 -9.24
CA TYR A 478 -14.60 -16.55 -7.81
C TYR A 478 -15.43 -15.29 -7.47
N LEU A 479 -15.03 -14.11 -7.91
CA LEU A 479 -15.74 -12.88 -7.57
C LEU A 479 -17.14 -12.82 -8.19
N LEU A 480 -17.34 -13.23 -9.45
CA LEU A 480 -18.62 -13.14 -10.13
C LEU A 480 -19.58 -14.31 -9.82
N GLN A 481 -19.05 -15.50 -9.57
CA GLN A 481 -19.86 -16.74 -9.46
C GLN A 481 -19.70 -17.46 -8.12
N GLY A 482 -18.74 -17.04 -7.26
CA GLY A 482 -18.43 -17.72 -6.01
C GLY A 482 -17.69 -19.05 -6.20
N LYS A 483 -17.10 -19.30 -7.35
CA LYS A 483 -16.38 -20.54 -7.65
C LYS A 483 -14.99 -20.50 -6.99
N VAL A 484 -14.89 -21.16 -5.84
CA VAL A 484 -13.62 -21.31 -5.11
C VAL A 484 -12.71 -22.27 -5.90
N PRO A 485 -11.46 -21.87 -6.22
CA PRO A 485 -10.53 -22.77 -6.90
C PRO A 485 -10.11 -23.95 -6.01
N PRO A 486 -9.70 -25.09 -6.59
CA PRO A 486 -9.19 -26.20 -5.81
C PRO A 486 -7.90 -25.81 -5.08
N LYS A 487 -7.67 -26.43 -3.90
CA LYS A 487 -6.45 -26.22 -3.10
C LYS A 487 -5.20 -26.50 -3.92
N GLY A 488 -4.19 -25.63 -3.79
CA GLY A 488 -2.91 -25.79 -4.49
C GLY A 488 -2.95 -25.44 -5.98
N LYS A 489 -3.97 -24.68 -6.42
CA LYS A 489 -4.06 -24.22 -7.79
C LYS A 489 -2.87 -23.30 -8.13
N VAL A 490 -2.21 -23.57 -9.25
CA VAL A 490 -1.08 -22.80 -9.78
C VAL A 490 -1.43 -22.28 -11.16
N CYS A 491 -1.10 -21.00 -11.40
CA CYS A 491 -1.07 -20.31 -12.69
C CYS A 491 0.39 -20.02 -13.11
N THR A 492 0.64 -20.06 -14.39
CA THR A 492 1.91 -19.68 -15.04
C THR A 492 1.64 -18.64 -16.10
#